data_ee9a77eb427f264ca81035988464323c
#
_entry.id   ee9a77eb427f264ca81035988464323c
#
_cell.length_a   1.000
_cell.length_b   1.000
_cell.length_c   1.000
_cell.angle_alpha   90.00
_cell.angle_beta   90.00
_cell.angle_gamma   90.00
#
_symmetry.space_group_name_H-M   'P 1'
#
loop_
_entity.id
_entity.type
_entity.pdbx_description
1 polymer ?
#
loop_
_entity_poly.entity_id
_entity_poly.type
_entity_poly.pdbx_seq_one_letter_code
_entity_poly.pdbx_strand_id
1 'polypeptide(L)'
;MKIIADKKIYKAEAFFSGLGDLELVDGREINKALLKTADVLLVRTVTSINKELLQGTSIKFVGSATAGFDHIDQNYLEQNDIQFVYAPGGNAGSVADYVMTVLGMLAEKNNKRVCDMSLGIVGVGNVGGKVFEEAKKLAINVQLNDPLIKEADFIGVELDALMDMDIISLHLPLTYSGKHKTHNLFDTKRIAKLKPGTILINTARGDV
;
A
#
# COMPACT_ATOMS: atom_id res chain seq x y z
N MET A 1 -14.04 -22.49 17.30
CA MET A 1 -13.90 -21.47 16.25
C MET A 1 -13.02 -22.05 15.16
N LYS A 2 -13.51 -22.10 13.91
CA LYS A 2 -12.73 -22.59 12.76
C LYS A 2 -12.13 -21.39 12.01
N ILE A 3 -10.82 -21.44 11.77
CA ILE A 3 -10.04 -20.39 11.13
C ILE A 3 -9.47 -20.92 9.81
N ILE A 4 -9.79 -20.27 8.69
CA ILE A 4 -9.12 -20.51 7.40
C ILE A 4 -8.11 -19.38 7.18
N ALA A 5 -6.85 -19.69 6.92
CA ALA A 5 -5.81 -18.70 6.69
C ALA A 5 -4.97 -19.01 5.46
N ASP A 6 -4.59 -17.97 4.72
CA ASP A 6 -3.58 -18.11 3.65
C ASP A 6 -2.26 -18.60 4.25
N LYS A 7 -1.79 -19.77 3.85
CA LYS A 7 -0.55 -20.43 4.32
C LYS A 7 0.72 -19.57 4.14
N LYS A 8 0.67 -18.54 3.29
CA LYS A 8 1.78 -17.61 3.06
C LYS A 8 1.73 -16.36 3.96
N ILE A 9 0.78 -16.28 4.89
CA ILE A 9 0.85 -15.30 5.97
C ILE A 9 2.03 -15.70 6.87
N TYR A 10 2.95 -14.76 7.08
CA TYR A 10 4.16 -15.03 7.87
C TYR A 10 3.80 -15.49 9.29
N LYS A 11 4.35 -16.65 9.68
CA LYS A 11 4.09 -17.28 10.99
C LYS A 11 2.61 -17.48 11.34
N ALA A 12 1.72 -17.69 10.35
CA ALA A 12 0.29 -17.87 10.58
C ALA A 12 0.00 -18.97 11.63
N GLU A 13 0.67 -20.11 11.54
CA GLU A 13 0.51 -21.21 12.49
C GLU A 13 0.87 -20.79 13.92
N ALA A 14 2.01 -20.11 14.10
CA ALA A 14 2.47 -19.68 15.42
C ALA A 14 1.56 -18.65 16.08
N PHE A 15 0.92 -17.78 15.29
CA PHE A 15 0.04 -16.74 15.82
C PHE A 15 -1.40 -17.21 16.03
N PHE A 16 -1.91 -18.12 15.21
CA PHE A 16 -3.36 -18.38 15.18
C PHE A 16 -3.75 -19.79 15.63
N SER A 17 -2.82 -20.77 15.74
CA SER A 17 -3.14 -22.14 16.16
C SER A 17 -3.73 -22.22 17.59
N GLY A 18 -3.33 -21.31 18.48
CA GLY A 18 -3.86 -21.22 19.84
C GLY A 18 -5.26 -20.61 19.94
N LEU A 19 -5.82 -20.05 18.86
CA LEU A 19 -7.10 -19.35 18.86
C LEU A 19 -8.26 -20.24 18.41
N GLY A 20 -7.99 -21.39 17.78
CA GLY A 20 -9.03 -22.28 17.29
C GLY A 20 -8.50 -23.37 16.37
N ASP A 21 -9.41 -24.05 15.66
CA ASP A 21 -9.11 -25.01 14.63
C ASP A 21 -8.62 -24.30 13.37
N LEU A 22 -7.29 -24.27 13.18
CA LEU A 22 -6.62 -23.55 12.10
C LEU A 22 -6.35 -24.46 10.91
N GLU A 23 -6.87 -24.08 9.75
CA GLU A 23 -6.58 -24.71 8.46
C GLU A 23 -5.82 -23.73 7.56
N LEU A 24 -4.60 -24.11 7.13
CA LEU A 24 -3.73 -23.31 6.25
C LEU A 24 -3.94 -23.74 4.79
N VAL A 25 -4.39 -22.81 3.94
CA VAL A 25 -4.73 -23.04 2.54
C VAL A 25 -3.96 -22.08 1.65
N ASP A 26 -3.66 -22.46 0.39
CA ASP A 26 -3.15 -21.45 -0.57
C ASP A 26 -4.23 -20.40 -0.83
N GLY A 27 -3.88 -19.12 -0.72
CA GLY A 27 -4.85 -18.05 -0.87
C GLY A 27 -5.61 -18.05 -2.20
N ARG A 28 -5.03 -18.65 -3.27
CA ARG A 28 -5.70 -18.83 -4.57
C ARG A 28 -6.68 -20.01 -4.60
N GLU A 29 -6.58 -20.93 -3.65
CA GLU A 29 -7.45 -22.10 -3.52
C GLU A 29 -8.61 -21.89 -2.55
N ILE A 30 -8.61 -20.76 -1.81
CA ILE A 30 -9.72 -20.39 -0.92
C ILE A 30 -10.99 -20.21 -1.77
N ASN A 31 -12.00 -20.96 -1.41
CA ASN A 31 -13.27 -20.97 -2.12
C ASN A 31 -14.45 -21.12 -1.16
N LYS A 32 -15.64 -20.89 -1.66
CA LYS A 32 -16.88 -20.88 -0.88
C LYS A 32 -17.15 -22.20 -0.14
N ALA A 33 -16.75 -23.33 -0.69
CA ALA A 33 -17.00 -24.65 -0.07
C ALA A 33 -16.20 -24.79 1.24
N LEU A 34 -14.94 -24.35 1.26
CA LEU A 34 -14.09 -24.32 2.45
C LEU A 34 -14.65 -23.39 3.55
N LEU A 35 -15.30 -22.29 3.14
CA LEU A 35 -15.77 -21.27 4.05
C LEU A 35 -17.14 -21.55 4.68
N LYS A 36 -17.86 -22.61 4.25
CA LYS A 36 -19.20 -22.91 4.76
C LYS A 36 -19.29 -23.10 6.27
N THR A 37 -18.24 -23.62 6.88
CA THR A 37 -18.18 -23.95 8.31
C THR A 37 -17.11 -23.16 9.06
N ALA A 38 -16.47 -22.19 8.39
CA ALA A 38 -15.43 -21.35 8.98
C ALA A 38 -16.04 -20.09 9.60
N ASP A 39 -15.49 -19.68 10.74
CA ASP A 39 -15.88 -18.45 11.44
C ASP A 39 -15.00 -17.26 11.06
N VAL A 40 -13.71 -17.53 10.82
CA VAL A 40 -12.67 -16.54 10.56
C VAL A 40 -11.94 -16.84 9.27
N LEU A 41 -11.71 -15.81 8.47
CA LEU A 41 -10.94 -15.88 7.23
C LEU A 41 -9.77 -14.87 7.27
N LEU A 42 -8.55 -15.38 7.15
CA LEU A 42 -7.33 -14.57 7.13
C LEU A 42 -6.69 -14.66 5.74
N VAL A 43 -6.56 -13.51 5.08
CA VAL A 43 -6.16 -13.44 3.66
C VAL A 43 -4.98 -12.52 3.40
N ARG A 44 -4.46 -12.62 2.19
CA ARG A 44 -3.57 -11.64 1.53
C ARG A 44 -4.22 -11.16 0.23
N THR A 45 -3.57 -10.27 -0.49
CA THR A 45 -4.07 -9.62 -1.72
C THR A 45 -4.49 -10.57 -2.85
N VAL A 46 -4.11 -11.84 -2.79
CA VAL A 46 -4.42 -12.84 -3.84
C VAL A 46 -5.83 -13.43 -3.73
N THR A 47 -6.54 -13.16 -2.64
CA THR A 47 -7.91 -13.63 -2.39
C THR A 47 -8.85 -12.44 -2.42
N SER A 48 -9.72 -12.35 -3.41
CA SER A 48 -10.75 -11.32 -3.48
C SER A 48 -11.90 -11.64 -2.53
N ILE A 49 -12.16 -10.74 -1.59
CA ILE A 49 -13.26 -10.85 -0.63
C ILE A 49 -14.44 -10.05 -1.16
N ASN A 50 -15.50 -10.75 -1.55
CA ASN A 50 -16.68 -10.17 -2.15
C ASN A 50 -17.93 -11.04 -1.88
N LYS A 51 -19.08 -10.58 -2.35
CA LYS A 51 -20.36 -11.30 -2.23
C LYS A 51 -20.29 -12.72 -2.80
N GLU A 52 -19.63 -12.93 -3.94
CA GLU A 52 -19.55 -14.25 -4.60
C GLU A 52 -18.89 -15.28 -3.70
N LEU A 53 -17.77 -14.89 -3.05
CA LEU A 53 -17.03 -15.78 -2.15
C LEU A 53 -17.78 -16.01 -0.83
N LEU A 54 -18.36 -14.96 -0.23
CA LEU A 54 -18.83 -15.02 1.17
C LEU A 54 -20.33 -15.32 1.33
N GLN A 55 -21.16 -15.10 0.31
CA GLN A 55 -22.61 -15.30 0.45
C GLN A 55 -22.95 -16.74 0.82
N GLY A 56 -23.66 -16.94 1.95
CA GLY A 56 -24.06 -18.26 2.45
C GLY A 56 -22.93 -19.05 3.11
N THR A 57 -21.85 -18.39 3.53
CA THR A 57 -20.84 -18.93 4.43
C THR A 57 -21.14 -18.55 5.88
N SER A 58 -20.36 -19.10 6.82
CA SER A 58 -20.48 -18.80 8.27
C SER A 58 -19.49 -17.75 8.74
N ILE A 59 -18.75 -17.10 7.82
CA ILE A 59 -17.71 -16.13 8.15
C ILE A 59 -18.29 -14.93 8.89
N LYS A 60 -17.70 -14.61 10.04
CA LYS A 60 -18.02 -13.45 10.90
C LYS A 60 -16.89 -12.44 10.98
N PHE A 61 -15.68 -12.84 10.60
CA PHE A 61 -14.50 -12.00 10.69
C PHE A 61 -13.58 -12.24 9.49
N VAL A 62 -13.14 -11.17 8.87
CA VAL A 62 -12.12 -11.17 7.82
C VAL A 62 -10.91 -10.34 8.28
N GLY A 63 -9.73 -10.96 8.27
CA GLY A 63 -8.46 -10.27 8.52
C GLY A 63 -7.59 -10.26 7.26
N SER A 64 -7.09 -9.10 6.86
CA SER A 64 -6.11 -9.01 5.78
C SER A 64 -4.71 -8.72 6.33
N ALA A 65 -3.78 -9.65 6.11
CA ALA A 65 -2.37 -9.50 6.50
C ALA A 65 -1.60 -8.61 5.51
N THR A 66 -2.26 -7.55 5.00
CA THR A 66 -1.70 -6.62 4.02
C THR A 66 -2.03 -5.17 4.39
N ALA A 67 -1.19 -4.23 3.97
CA ALA A 67 -1.39 -2.81 4.24
C ALA A 67 -2.51 -2.19 3.38
N GLY A 68 -2.79 -2.75 2.22
CA GLY A 68 -3.88 -2.33 1.35
C GLY A 68 -5.06 -3.30 1.41
N PHE A 69 -6.23 -2.83 1.01
CA PHE A 69 -7.49 -3.59 1.06
C PHE A 69 -8.31 -3.50 -0.26
N ASP A 70 -7.67 -3.20 -1.38
CA ASP A 70 -8.34 -3.07 -2.68
C ASP A 70 -9.05 -4.37 -3.15
N HIS A 71 -8.65 -5.51 -2.57
CA HIS A 71 -9.23 -6.84 -2.80
C HIS A 71 -10.42 -7.17 -1.88
N ILE A 72 -10.86 -6.20 -1.05
CA ILE A 72 -11.90 -6.36 -0.04
C ILE A 72 -13.11 -5.49 -0.38
N ASP A 73 -14.26 -6.09 -0.59
CA ASP A 73 -15.55 -5.40 -0.69
C ASP A 73 -16.06 -5.03 0.72
N GLN A 74 -15.58 -3.89 1.23
CA GLN A 74 -15.95 -3.43 2.57
C GLN A 74 -17.46 -3.16 2.70
N ASN A 75 -18.10 -2.65 1.65
CA ASN A 75 -19.55 -2.40 1.66
C ASN A 75 -20.33 -3.71 1.88
N TYR A 76 -19.90 -4.79 1.20
CA TYR A 76 -20.52 -6.10 1.41
C TYR A 76 -20.32 -6.61 2.83
N LEU A 77 -19.10 -6.47 3.40
CA LEU A 77 -18.81 -6.91 4.76
C LEU A 77 -19.66 -6.16 5.79
N GLU A 78 -19.74 -4.85 5.68
CA GLU A 78 -20.55 -3.99 6.56
C GLU A 78 -22.06 -4.33 6.48
N GLN A 79 -22.61 -4.51 5.28
CA GLN A 79 -24.02 -4.88 5.08
C GLN A 79 -24.38 -6.27 5.61
N ASN A 80 -23.41 -7.13 5.88
CA ASN A 80 -23.61 -8.50 6.38
C ASN A 80 -23.06 -8.72 7.79
N ASP A 81 -22.76 -7.64 8.55
CA ASP A 81 -22.22 -7.68 9.90
C ASP A 81 -20.93 -8.51 10.04
N ILE A 82 -20.11 -8.55 8.99
CA ILE A 82 -18.82 -9.23 8.99
C ILE A 82 -17.75 -8.23 9.40
N GLN A 83 -17.10 -8.48 10.53
CA GLN A 83 -16.01 -7.63 11.02
C GLN A 83 -14.80 -7.71 10.10
N PHE A 84 -14.15 -6.57 9.85
CA PHE A 84 -12.97 -6.50 9.02
C PHE A 84 -11.83 -5.74 9.70
N VAL A 85 -10.63 -6.30 9.62
CA VAL A 85 -9.38 -5.61 10.00
C VAL A 85 -8.31 -5.86 8.95
N TYR A 86 -7.38 -4.92 8.83
CA TYR A 86 -6.20 -5.06 7.98
C TYR A 86 -4.97 -4.50 8.73
N ALA A 87 -3.79 -4.56 8.12
CA ALA A 87 -2.53 -4.15 8.76
C ALA A 87 -1.99 -2.83 8.14
N PRO A 88 -2.61 -1.66 8.41
CA PRO A 88 -2.17 -0.39 7.84
C PRO A 88 -0.72 -0.10 8.25
N GLY A 89 0.13 0.22 7.26
CA GLY A 89 1.54 0.53 7.51
C GLY A 89 2.42 -0.65 7.95
N GLY A 90 1.89 -1.88 8.03
CA GLY A 90 2.63 -3.04 8.51
C GLY A 90 3.92 -3.35 7.74
N ASN A 91 3.99 -2.97 6.46
CA ASN A 91 5.17 -3.12 5.62
C ASN A 91 5.85 -1.78 5.27
N ALA A 92 5.43 -0.67 5.89
CA ALA A 92 5.88 0.67 5.50
C ALA A 92 7.39 0.86 5.64
N GLY A 93 8.00 0.27 6.68
CA GLY A 93 9.46 0.27 6.86
C GLY A 93 10.17 -0.40 5.69
N SER A 94 9.78 -1.64 5.36
CA SER A 94 10.39 -2.40 4.27
C SER A 94 10.24 -1.72 2.91
N VAL A 95 9.10 -1.04 2.66
CA VAL A 95 8.91 -0.28 1.42
C VAL A 95 9.78 0.97 1.41
N ALA A 96 9.92 1.67 2.53
CA ALA A 96 10.83 2.80 2.64
C ALA A 96 12.29 2.37 2.41
N ASP A 97 12.73 1.28 3.02
CA ASP A 97 14.08 0.70 2.81
C ASP A 97 14.33 0.35 1.34
N TYR A 98 13.33 -0.22 0.66
CA TYR A 98 13.39 -0.47 -0.78
C TYR A 98 13.61 0.83 -1.56
N VAL A 99 12.81 1.86 -1.31
CA VAL A 99 12.94 3.15 -1.99
C VAL A 99 14.33 3.74 -1.74
N MET A 100 14.80 3.78 -0.50
CA MET A 100 16.13 4.31 -0.16
C MET A 100 17.25 3.52 -0.84
N THR A 101 17.13 2.19 -0.91
CA THR A 101 18.07 1.34 -1.65
C THR A 101 18.11 1.69 -3.14
N VAL A 102 16.94 1.87 -3.75
CA VAL A 102 16.84 2.28 -5.17
C VAL A 102 17.47 3.66 -5.38
N LEU A 103 17.27 4.62 -4.48
CA LEU A 103 17.92 5.94 -4.53
C LEU A 103 19.45 5.80 -4.52
N GLY A 104 20.00 4.96 -3.64
CA GLY A 104 21.44 4.68 -3.59
C GLY A 104 21.97 4.10 -4.91
N MET A 105 21.29 3.09 -5.45
CA MET A 105 21.66 2.46 -6.73
C MET A 105 21.60 3.46 -7.91
N LEU A 106 20.61 4.34 -7.91
CA LEU A 106 20.45 5.37 -8.94
C LEU A 106 21.55 6.44 -8.85
N ALA A 107 21.92 6.83 -7.65
CA ALA A 107 23.02 7.76 -7.41
C ALA A 107 24.34 7.18 -7.92
N GLU A 108 24.67 5.93 -7.56
CA GLU A 108 25.84 5.20 -8.03
C GLU A 108 25.86 5.11 -9.56
N LYS A 109 24.76 4.65 -10.17
CA LYS A 109 24.63 4.54 -11.64
C LYS A 109 24.88 5.86 -12.38
N ASN A 110 24.51 6.98 -11.77
CA ASN A 110 24.65 8.31 -12.35
C ASN A 110 25.93 9.04 -11.91
N ASN A 111 26.83 8.38 -11.17
CA ASN A 111 28.04 8.99 -10.62
C ASN A 111 27.74 10.25 -9.75
N LYS A 112 26.66 10.23 -9.00
CA LYS A 112 26.22 11.31 -8.10
C LYS A 112 26.21 10.83 -6.64
N ARG A 113 26.30 11.75 -5.68
CA ARG A 113 25.93 11.44 -4.29
C ARG A 113 24.42 11.52 -4.17
N VAL A 114 23.83 10.74 -3.28
CA VAL A 114 22.37 10.74 -3.03
C VAL A 114 21.88 12.13 -2.65
N CYS A 115 22.68 12.88 -1.83
CA CYS A 115 22.34 14.25 -1.39
C CYS A 115 22.40 15.30 -2.50
N ASP A 116 23.00 14.99 -3.66
CA ASP A 116 23.02 15.89 -4.82
C ASP A 116 21.78 15.73 -5.72
N MET A 117 20.88 14.79 -5.36
CA MET A 117 19.62 14.53 -6.07
C MET A 117 18.45 15.18 -5.34
N SER A 118 17.42 15.55 -6.10
CA SER A 118 16.17 16.06 -5.55
C SER A 118 15.07 14.99 -5.62
N LEU A 119 14.28 14.87 -4.54
CA LEU A 119 13.23 13.88 -4.36
C LEU A 119 11.86 14.53 -4.13
N GLY A 120 10.91 14.27 -5.01
CA GLY A 120 9.49 14.56 -4.79
C GLY A 120 8.80 13.35 -4.16
N ILE A 121 8.11 13.53 -3.06
CA ILE A 121 7.29 12.49 -2.42
C ILE A 121 5.82 12.84 -2.61
N VAL A 122 5.06 11.94 -3.24
CA VAL A 122 3.62 12.09 -3.46
C VAL A 122 2.88 11.10 -2.56
N GLY A 123 2.13 11.63 -1.59
CA GLY A 123 1.53 10.87 -0.50
C GLY A 123 2.48 10.71 0.70
N VAL A 124 2.18 11.38 1.81
CA VAL A 124 3.03 11.45 3.02
C VAL A 124 2.40 10.67 4.18
N GLY A 125 1.79 9.53 3.86
CA GLY A 125 1.24 8.59 4.83
C GLY A 125 2.31 7.67 5.45
N ASN A 126 1.91 6.43 5.80
CA ASN A 126 2.79 5.47 6.48
C ASN A 126 4.13 5.20 5.77
N VAL A 127 4.12 5.14 4.44
CA VAL A 127 5.33 4.87 3.64
C VAL A 127 6.06 6.18 3.33
N GLY A 128 5.38 7.14 2.70
CA GLY A 128 6.00 8.39 2.28
C GLY A 128 6.58 9.19 3.44
N GLY A 129 5.95 9.18 4.62
CA GLY A 129 6.50 9.77 5.84
C GLY A 129 7.83 9.12 6.25
N LYS A 130 7.92 7.78 6.21
CA LYS A 130 9.19 7.07 6.50
C LYS A 130 10.27 7.37 5.45
N VAL A 131 9.91 7.39 4.17
CA VAL A 131 10.86 7.79 3.10
C VAL A 131 11.37 9.20 3.32
N PHE A 132 10.49 10.13 3.71
CA PHE A 132 10.88 11.51 4.05
C PHE A 132 11.88 11.55 5.20
N GLU A 133 11.58 10.86 6.31
CA GLU A 133 12.47 10.83 7.47
C GLU A 133 13.87 10.28 7.13
N GLU A 134 13.95 9.20 6.35
CA GLU A 134 15.23 8.64 5.93
C GLU A 134 15.98 9.54 4.94
N ALA A 135 15.26 10.12 3.96
CA ALA A 135 15.84 11.05 3.00
C ALA A 135 16.42 12.30 3.68
N LYS A 136 15.73 12.82 4.71
CA LYS A 136 16.20 13.94 5.53
C LYS A 136 17.52 13.63 6.24
N LYS A 137 17.69 12.44 6.80
CA LYS A 137 18.94 12.00 7.45
C LYS A 137 20.14 11.99 6.48
N LEU A 138 19.87 11.75 5.19
CA LEU A 138 20.88 11.76 4.12
C LEU A 138 21.06 13.13 3.48
N ALA A 139 20.44 14.19 4.03
CA ALA A 139 20.47 15.56 3.50
C ALA A 139 20.02 15.67 2.03
N ILE A 140 19.08 14.81 1.60
CA ILE A 140 18.48 14.90 0.28
C ILE A 140 17.54 16.11 0.24
N ASN A 141 17.54 16.86 -0.87
CA ASN A 141 16.55 17.92 -1.11
C ASN A 141 15.19 17.29 -1.40
N VAL A 142 14.24 17.38 -0.45
CA VAL A 142 12.92 16.76 -0.55
C VAL A 142 11.83 17.80 -0.67
N GLN A 143 10.88 17.58 -1.59
CA GLN A 143 9.59 18.26 -1.64
C GLN A 143 8.44 17.27 -1.45
N LEU A 144 7.42 17.69 -0.70
CA LEU A 144 6.29 16.84 -0.31
C LEU A 144 5.00 17.31 -0.97
N ASN A 145 4.21 16.37 -1.48
CA ASN A 145 2.85 16.65 -1.93
C ASN A 145 1.88 15.66 -1.27
N ASP A 146 1.00 16.17 -0.43
CA ASP A 146 -0.16 15.45 0.09
C ASP A 146 -1.29 16.45 0.38
N PRO A 147 -2.26 16.61 -0.53
CA PRO A 147 -3.31 17.62 -0.38
C PRO A 147 -4.34 17.26 0.70
N LEU A 148 -4.25 16.09 1.31
CA LEU A 148 -5.17 15.64 2.38
C LEU A 148 -4.64 15.97 3.78
N ILE A 149 -3.36 16.26 3.92
CA ILE A 149 -2.75 16.69 5.19
C ILE A 149 -3.13 18.15 5.45
N LYS A 150 -3.71 18.40 6.62
CA LYS A 150 -4.20 19.73 7.04
C LYS A 150 -3.48 20.28 8.27
N GLU A 151 -2.50 19.56 8.79
CA GLU A 151 -1.70 19.98 9.93
C GLU A 151 -0.97 21.29 9.60
N ALA A 152 -0.99 22.25 10.55
CA ALA A 152 -0.49 23.60 10.34
C ALA A 152 1.02 23.68 10.08
N ASP A 153 1.76 22.68 10.50
CA ASP A 153 3.22 22.55 10.35
C ASP A 153 3.63 21.72 9.12
N PHE A 154 2.66 21.16 8.37
CA PHE A 154 2.95 20.47 7.13
C PHE A 154 3.27 21.46 6.00
N ILE A 155 4.51 21.42 5.53
CA ILE A 155 4.98 22.24 4.40
C ILE A 155 4.97 21.37 3.14
N GLY A 156 3.83 21.38 2.45
CA GLY A 156 3.65 20.70 1.17
C GLY A 156 3.66 21.66 -0.02
N VAL A 157 3.87 21.11 -1.20
CA VAL A 157 3.80 21.85 -2.48
C VAL A 157 2.70 21.27 -3.37
N GLU A 158 2.27 22.04 -4.36
CA GLU A 158 1.39 21.53 -5.42
C GLU A 158 2.10 20.45 -6.24
N LEU A 159 1.35 19.46 -6.72
CA LEU A 159 1.92 18.32 -7.45
C LEU A 159 2.77 18.76 -8.66
N ASP A 160 2.34 19.77 -9.37
CA ASP A 160 3.06 20.28 -10.56
C ASP A 160 4.43 20.89 -10.20
N ALA A 161 4.67 21.32 -8.95
CA ALA A 161 5.99 21.78 -8.50
C ALA A 161 7.03 20.65 -8.41
N LEU A 162 6.58 19.39 -8.38
CA LEU A 162 7.48 18.23 -8.35
C LEU A 162 8.00 17.83 -9.73
N MET A 163 7.50 18.42 -10.82
CA MET A 163 7.85 18.00 -12.18
C MET A 163 9.32 18.24 -12.53
N ASP A 164 10.02 19.12 -11.80
CA ASP A 164 11.45 19.43 -11.95
C ASP A 164 12.36 18.60 -11.02
N MET A 165 11.81 17.65 -10.26
CA MET A 165 12.61 16.78 -9.39
C MET A 165 13.39 15.73 -10.19
N ASP A 166 14.55 15.30 -9.67
CA ASP A 166 15.31 14.19 -10.26
C ASP A 166 14.57 12.87 -10.11
N ILE A 167 13.90 12.69 -8.99
CA ILE A 167 13.14 11.49 -8.66
C ILE A 167 11.80 11.90 -8.07
N ILE A 168 10.74 11.19 -8.46
CA ILE A 168 9.40 11.31 -7.85
C ILE A 168 9.00 9.92 -7.35
N SER A 169 8.63 9.81 -6.07
CA SER A 169 8.20 8.55 -5.45
C SER A 169 6.74 8.62 -5.00
N LEU A 170 5.94 7.63 -5.44
CA LEU A 170 4.49 7.59 -5.23
C LEU A 170 4.13 6.61 -4.12
N HIS A 171 3.36 7.11 -3.12
CA HIS A 171 2.95 6.35 -1.93
C HIS A 171 1.47 6.59 -1.60
N LEU A 172 0.61 6.57 -2.60
CA LEU A 172 -0.80 6.93 -2.52
C LEU A 172 -1.70 5.70 -2.50
N PRO A 173 -2.89 5.74 -1.89
CA PRO A 173 -3.94 4.80 -2.20
C PRO A 173 -4.48 5.03 -3.62
N LEU A 174 -5.01 4.00 -4.26
CA LEU A 174 -5.73 4.13 -5.52
C LEU A 174 -7.18 4.56 -5.25
N THR A 175 -7.58 5.70 -5.81
CA THR A 175 -8.93 6.23 -5.70
C THR A 175 -9.46 6.66 -7.05
N TYR A 176 -10.73 6.34 -7.35
CA TYR A 176 -11.36 6.60 -8.65
C TYR A 176 -12.25 7.85 -8.65
N SER A 177 -12.53 8.43 -7.48
CA SER A 177 -13.45 9.56 -7.31
C SER A 177 -12.95 10.57 -6.30
N GLY A 178 -13.63 11.72 -6.19
CA GLY A 178 -13.29 12.80 -5.28
C GLY A 178 -12.34 13.84 -5.89
N LYS A 179 -12.14 14.94 -5.19
CA LYS A 179 -11.34 16.08 -5.65
C LYS A 179 -9.88 15.71 -5.93
N HIS A 180 -9.34 14.77 -5.15
CA HIS A 180 -7.94 14.33 -5.20
C HIS A 180 -7.86 12.84 -5.60
N LYS A 181 -8.64 12.44 -6.64
CA LYS A 181 -8.54 11.08 -7.19
C LYS A 181 -7.12 10.79 -7.65
N THR A 182 -6.66 9.55 -7.44
CA THR A 182 -5.29 9.14 -7.76
C THR A 182 -5.19 8.21 -8.97
N HIS A 183 -6.32 7.67 -9.46
CA HIS A 183 -6.35 6.90 -10.71
C HIS A 183 -5.89 7.75 -11.89
N ASN A 184 -4.87 7.28 -12.61
CA ASN A 184 -4.18 7.98 -13.69
C ASN A 184 -3.64 9.36 -13.25
N LEU A 185 -3.15 9.47 -12.01
CA LEU A 185 -2.57 10.71 -11.51
C LEU A 185 -1.35 11.14 -12.33
N PHE A 186 -0.54 10.17 -12.77
CA PHE A 186 0.58 10.38 -13.70
C PHE A 186 0.20 9.95 -15.11
N ASP A 187 -0.81 10.63 -15.69
CA ASP A 187 -1.23 10.45 -17.07
C ASP A 187 -0.18 10.95 -18.08
N THR A 188 -0.42 10.70 -19.36
CA THR A 188 0.48 11.11 -20.47
C THR A 188 0.77 12.62 -20.43
N LYS A 189 -0.19 13.46 -20.05
CA LYS A 189 -0.01 14.92 -20.00
C LYS A 189 0.93 15.32 -18.88
N ARG A 190 0.83 14.69 -17.71
CA ARG A 190 1.70 14.96 -16.56
C ARG A 190 3.10 14.41 -16.79
N ILE A 191 3.21 13.19 -17.34
CA ILE A 191 4.51 12.61 -17.71
C ILE A 191 5.24 13.51 -18.71
N ALA A 192 4.53 14.12 -19.67
CA ALA A 192 5.13 15.05 -20.62
C ALA A 192 5.68 16.36 -20.01
N LYS A 193 5.26 16.70 -18.77
CA LYS A 193 5.78 17.86 -18.03
C LYS A 193 7.04 17.54 -17.23
N LEU A 194 7.37 16.28 -17.03
CA LEU A 194 8.56 15.89 -16.28
C LEU A 194 9.81 16.40 -17.00
N LYS A 195 10.79 16.89 -16.24
CA LYS A 195 12.08 17.21 -16.85
C LYS A 195 12.73 15.96 -17.44
N PRO A 196 13.47 16.06 -18.54
CA PRO A 196 14.16 14.92 -19.14
C PRO A 196 15.08 14.23 -18.11
N GLY A 197 14.94 12.90 -18.01
CA GLY A 197 15.73 12.09 -17.09
C GLY A 197 15.13 11.93 -15.69
N THR A 198 13.97 12.53 -15.40
CA THR A 198 13.23 12.25 -14.13
C THR A 198 12.91 10.77 -14.03
N ILE A 199 13.15 10.21 -12.85
CA ILE A 199 12.84 8.83 -12.51
C ILE A 199 11.57 8.78 -11.65
N LEU A 200 10.59 8.01 -12.09
CA LEU A 200 9.36 7.79 -11.34
C LEU A 200 9.42 6.42 -10.64
N ILE A 201 9.32 6.43 -9.31
CA ILE A 201 9.23 5.22 -8.47
C ILE A 201 7.77 5.07 -8.02
N ASN A 202 7.13 3.98 -8.42
CA ASN A 202 5.76 3.70 -7.99
C ASN A 202 5.75 2.50 -7.04
N THR A 203 5.57 2.76 -5.74
CA THR A 203 5.34 1.75 -4.71
C THR A 203 3.89 1.74 -4.22
N ALA A 204 3.00 2.42 -4.94
CA ALA A 204 1.57 2.51 -4.65
C ALA A 204 0.78 1.42 -5.37
N ARG A 205 0.12 1.77 -6.47
CA ARG A 205 -0.63 0.88 -7.36
C ARG A 205 -0.28 1.22 -8.81
N GLY A 206 -0.32 0.19 -9.67
CA GLY A 206 0.01 0.38 -11.10
C GLY A 206 -0.83 1.44 -11.81
N ASP A 207 -2.08 1.61 -11.39
CA ASP A 207 -3.04 2.52 -12.02
C ASP A 207 -3.01 3.96 -11.44
N VAL A 208 -2.03 4.31 -10.61
CA VAL A 208 -1.76 5.67 -10.17
C VAL A 208 -0.98 6.42 -11.27
#